data_a771cd3ce8a27aa7c977fb9b5aa5d3ec
#
_entry.id   a771cd3ce8a27aa7c977fb9b5aa5d3ec
#
_cell.length_a   1.000
_cell.length_b   1.000
_cell.length_c   1.000
_cell.angle_alpha   90.00
_cell.angle_beta   90.00
_cell.angle_gamma   90.00
#
_symmetry.space_group_name_H-M   'P 1'
#
loop_
_entity.id
_entity.type
_entity.pdbx_description
1 polymer ?
#
loop_
_entity_poly.entity_id
_entity_poly.type
_entity_poly.pdbx_seq_one_letter_code
_entity_poly.pdbx_strand_id
1 'polypeptide(L)'
;YESLPKVFMGVKLEERSYLGHTKFGVKIIPDFYASLTGLDRMPESAEEWFSIPDYALCCATNGEVFTDPCGEFSAWREHLRYLPENVRLKKLAAHLALCAQSGQYAYPRLLAHGEATAARLCAAEFANHAIAAVFLLNRAHTPYYKWRMRLMRSLPLLGKNVAEKIDRLFLPDGNIGTLIESICADIAAECVREGLSSSADDYLENHAISVTSGITDRRIRALHLMYFGAQ
;
A
#
# COMPACT_ATOMS: atom_id res chain seq x y z
N TYR A 1 29.12 -5.99 -17.60
CA TYR A 1 29.37 -5.60 -16.20
C TYR A 1 30.85 -5.35 -15.91
N GLU A 2 31.73 -6.24 -16.37
CA GLU A 2 33.19 -6.13 -16.15
C GLU A 2 33.82 -4.88 -16.81
N SER A 3 33.22 -4.36 -17.87
CA SER A 3 33.66 -3.13 -18.55
C SER A 3 33.18 -1.82 -17.90
N LEU A 4 32.30 -1.89 -16.90
CA LEU A 4 31.81 -0.71 -16.21
C LEU A 4 32.88 -0.12 -15.26
N PRO A 5 32.96 1.22 -15.14
CA PRO A 5 33.90 1.82 -14.21
C PRO A 5 33.55 1.42 -12.77
N LYS A 6 34.55 1.11 -11.95
CA LYS A 6 34.34 0.77 -10.53
C LYS A 6 33.82 1.93 -9.70
N VAL A 7 34.07 3.15 -10.17
CA VAL A 7 33.56 4.39 -9.56
C VAL A 7 33.03 5.28 -10.66
N PHE A 8 31.80 5.78 -10.52
CA PHE A 8 31.19 6.74 -11.42
C PHE A 8 30.62 7.91 -10.62
N MET A 9 31.01 9.13 -10.95
CA MET A 9 30.61 10.36 -10.24
C MET A 9 30.77 10.27 -8.70
N GLY A 10 31.87 9.65 -8.24
CA GLY A 10 32.13 9.45 -6.80
C GLY A 10 31.39 8.29 -6.14
N VAL A 11 30.50 7.60 -6.87
CA VAL A 11 29.77 6.43 -6.37
C VAL A 11 30.50 5.15 -6.73
N LYS A 12 30.77 4.31 -5.75
CA LYS A 12 31.35 2.96 -5.96
C LYS A 12 30.28 2.03 -6.52
N LEU A 13 30.48 1.49 -7.73
CA LEU A 13 29.54 0.57 -8.39
C LEU A 13 29.64 -0.88 -7.94
N GLU A 14 30.68 -1.25 -7.16
CA GLU A 14 30.89 -2.59 -6.61
C GLU A 14 30.54 -2.69 -5.12
N GLU A 15 29.90 -1.70 -4.54
CA GLU A 15 29.60 -1.70 -3.11
C GLU A 15 28.60 -2.83 -2.77
N ARG A 16 29.02 -3.76 -1.90
CA ARG A 16 28.15 -4.84 -1.41
C ARG A 16 27.27 -4.33 -0.26
N SER A 17 26.05 -4.84 -0.19
CA SER A 17 25.19 -4.62 0.97
C SER A 17 25.76 -5.34 2.20
N TYR A 18 25.29 -4.98 3.39
CA TYR A 18 25.60 -5.66 4.65
C TYR A 18 25.39 -7.20 4.57
N LEU A 19 24.42 -7.66 3.77
CA LEU A 19 24.14 -9.09 3.56
C LEU A 19 25.01 -9.74 2.45
N GLY A 20 26.05 -9.06 1.98
CA GLY A 20 26.97 -9.59 0.96
C GLY A 20 26.47 -9.51 -0.48
N HIS A 21 25.27 -8.98 -0.73
CA HIS A 21 24.74 -8.79 -2.07
C HIS A 21 25.26 -7.49 -2.69
N THR A 22 25.53 -7.51 -4.00
CA THR A 22 25.84 -6.29 -4.74
C THR A 22 24.60 -5.41 -4.84
N LYS A 23 24.75 -4.10 -4.57
CA LYS A 23 23.67 -3.13 -4.73
C LYS A 23 23.38 -2.79 -6.19
N PHE A 24 24.35 -3.05 -7.06
CA PHE A 24 24.33 -2.73 -8.47
C PHE A 24 24.67 -3.98 -9.28
N GLY A 25 24.25 -4.03 -10.53
CA GLY A 25 24.60 -5.13 -11.40
C GLY A 25 23.79 -5.14 -12.68
N VAL A 26 24.21 -6.00 -13.60
CA VAL A 26 23.46 -6.33 -14.81
C VAL A 26 22.56 -7.51 -14.50
N LYS A 27 21.30 -7.39 -14.84
CA LYS A 27 20.30 -8.46 -14.72
C LYS A 27 19.54 -8.61 -16.02
N ILE A 28 19.11 -9.81 -16.32
CA ILE A 28 18.13 -10.08 -17.38
C ILE A 28 16.79 -9.52 -16.92
N ILE A 29 16.02 -8.85 -17.80
CA ILE A 29 14.77 -8.17 -17.43
C ILE A 29 13.76 -9.11 -16.75
N PRO A 30 13.44 -10.31 -17.28
CA PRO A 30 12.56 -11.26 -16.61
C PRO A 30 13.05 -11.65 -15.20
N ASP A 31 14.35 -11.93 -15.03
CA ASP A 31 14.92 -12.31 -13.73
C ASP A 31 14.83 -11.18 -12.70
N PHE A 32 14.99 -9.92 -13.17
CA PHE A 32 14.82 -8.76 -12.32
C PHE A 32 13.40 -8.69 -11.77
N TYR A 33 12.40 -8.80 -12.64
CA TYR A 33 11.00 -8.76 -12.22
C TYR A 33 10.60 -10.00 -11.42
N ALA A 34 11.06 -11.20 -11.80
CA ALA A 34 10.85 -12.43 -11.03
C ALA A 34 11.39 -12.33 -9.60
N SER A 35 12.55 -11.67 -9.40
CA SER A 35 13.12 -11.45 -8.07
C SER A 35 12.26 -10.55 -7.16
N LEU A 36 11.35 -9.76 -7.73
CA LEU A 36 10.45 -8.85 -7.01
C LEU A 36 9.04 -9.44 -6.88
N THR A 37 8.48 -9.92 -7.97
CA THR A 37 7.07 -10.34 -8.07
C THR A 37 6.87 -11.83 -7.82
N GLY A 38 7.93 -12.63 -7.89
CA GLY A 38 7.84 -14.10 -7.90
C GLY A 38 7.41 -14.70 -9.25
N LEU A 39 7.22 -13.88 -10.29
CA LEU A 39 6.76 -14.29 -11.62
C LEU A 39 7.82 -13.92 -12.67
N ASP A 40 8.14 -14.85 -13.56
CA ASP A 40 9.04 -14.66 -14.70
C ASP A 40 8.34 -14.08 -15.94
N ARG A 41 7.05 -13.79 -15.82
CA ARG A 41 6.19 -13.13 -16.79
C ARG A 41 5.29 -12.08 -16.11
N MET A 42 4.65 -11.25 -16.91
CA MET A 42 3.64 -10.32 -16.41
C MET A 42 2.44 -11.06 -15.79
N PRO A 43 1.93 -10.59 -14.62
CA PRO A 43 0.73 -11.20 -14.02
C PRO A 43 -0.50 -10.98 -14.91
N GLU A 44 -1.28 -12.05 -15.12
CA GLU A 44 -2.46 -12.04 -15.99
C GLU A 44 -3.75 -12.28 -15.20
N SER A 45 -3.69 -13.10 -14.13
CA SER A 45 -4.86 -13.43 -13.32
C SER A 45 -4.95 -12.59 -12.03
N ALA A 46 -6.15 -12.50 -11.48
CA ALA A 46 -6.37 -11.82 -10.20
C ALA A 46 -5.59 -12.49 -9.06
N GLU A 47 -5.50 -13.81 -9.06
CA GLU A 47 -4.78 -14.60 -8.07
C GLU A 47 -3.29 -14.25 -8.08
N GLU A 48 -2.70 -14.07 -9.25
CA GLU A 48 -1.30 -13.64 -9.40
C GLU A 48 -1.11 -12.22 -8.87
N TRP A 49 -2.00 -11.28 -9.20
CA TRP A 49 -1.95 -9.93 -8.65
C TRP A 49 -2.08 -9.90 -7.12
N PHE A 50 -2.92 -10.75 -6.54
CA PHE A 50 -3.03 -10.86 -5.08
C PHE A 50 -1.82 -11.54 -4.44
N SER A 51 -1.06 -12.36 -5.17
CA SER A 51 0.14 -13.02 -4.66
C SER A 51 1.36 -12.09 -4.58
N ILE A 52 1.33 -10.94 -5.27
CA ILE A 52 2.44 -9.98 -5.27
C ILE A 52 2.21 -8.96 -4.14
N PRO A 53 3.15 -8.85 -3.17
CA PRO A 53 3.07 -7.81 -2.15
C PRO A 53 3.15 -6.39 -2.76
N ASP A 54 2.39 -5.44 -2.22
CA ASP A 54 2.36 -4.06 -2.72
C ASP A 54 3.74 -3.40 -2.72
N TYR A 55 4.57 -3.68 -1.70
CA TYR A 55 5.93 -3.13 -1.66
C TYR A 55 6.81 -3.65 -2.82
N ALA A 56 6.59 -4.88 -3.28
CA ALA A 56 7.30 -5.44 -4.42
C ALA A 56 6.88 -4.74 -5.73
N LEU A 57 5.58 -4.48 -5.92
CA LEU A 57 5.07 -3.66 -7.02
C LEU A 57 5.62 -2.23 -6.95
N CYS A 58 5.68 -1.64 -5.76
CA CYS A 58 6.30 -0.33 -5.56
C CYS A 58 7.78 -0.36 -5.96
N CYS A 59 8.55 -1.38 -5.57
CA CYS A 59 9.96 -1.53 -5.97
C CYS A 59 10.11 -1.74 -7.47
N ALA A 60 9.22 -2.51 -8.11
CA ALA A 60 9.25 -2.81 -9.53
C ALA A 60 8.96 -1.58 -10.42
N THR A 61 8.25 -0.60 -9.88
CA THR A 61 7.76 0.56 -10.65
C THR A 61 8.34 1.91 -10.24
N ASN A 62 9.14 1.98 -9.17
CA ASN A 62 9.75 3.23 -8.72
C ASN A 62 11.01 3.60 -9.54
N GLY A 63 11.51 4.81 -9.28
CA GLY A 63 12.73 5.31 -9.92
C GLY A 63 12.52 5.73 -11.37
N GLU A 64 13.59 6.13 -12.04
CA GLU A 64 13.61 6.65 -13.39
C GLU A 64 14.26 5.65 -14.34
N VAL A 65 13.72 5.52 -15.56
CA VAL A 65 14.32 4.72 -16.63
C VAL A 65 15.17 5.66 -17.47
N PHE A 66 16.48 5.53 -17.41
CA PHE A 66 17.39 6.42 -18.13
C PHE A 66 17.50 6.07 -19.61
N THR A 67 17.40 4.79 -19.97
CA THR A 67 17.44 4.32 -21.35
C THR A 67 16.77 2.95 -21.47
N ASP A 68 15.97 2.77 -22.49
CA ASP A 68 15.31 1.51 -22.85
C ASP A 68 14.98 1.49 -24.35
N PRO A 69 15.99 1.32 -25.21
CA PRO A 69 15.80 1.43 -26.67
C PRO A 69 14.88 0.34 -27.24
N CYS A 70 14.75 -0.81 -26.57
CA CYS A 70 13.86 -1.90 -26.98
C CYS A 70 12.44 -1.77 -26.40
N GLY A 71 12.24 -0.90 -25.40
CA GLY A 71 10.94 -0.71 -24.74
C GLY A 71 10.49 -1.84 -23.83
N GLU A 72 11.28 -2.92 -23.68
CA GLU A 72 10.90 -4.10 -22.93
C GLU A 72 10.79 -3.84 -21.43
N PHE A 73 11.76 -3.15 -20.84
CA PHE A 73 11.75 -2.79 -19.42
C PHE A 73 10.59 -1.83 -19.11
N SER A 74 10.36 -0.85 -19.99
CA SER A 74 9.25 0.10 -19.85
C SER A 74 7.90 -0.57 -19.98
N ALA A 75 7.74 -1.58 -20.84
CA ALA A 75 6.51 -2.35 -20.96
C ALA A 75 6.17 -3.10 -19.68
N TRP A 76 7.14 -3.75 -19.03
CA TRP A 76 6.96 -4.38 -17.73
C TRP A 76 6.52 -3.36 -16.67
N ARG A 77 7.21 -2.22 -16.58
CA ARG A 77 6.87 -1.17 -15.62
C ARG A 77 5.46 -0.64 -15.80
N GLU A 78 5.06 -0.38 -17.03
CA GLU A 78 3.73 0.15 -17.34
C GLU A 78 2.64 -0.87 -16.99
N HIS A 79 2.87 -2.15 -17.29
CA HIS A 79 1.94 -3.22 -16.92
C HIS A 79 1.76 -3.32 -15.39
N LEU A 80 2.85 -3.21 -14.62
CA LEU A 80 2.83 -3.31 -13.15
C LEU A 80 2.44 -2.00 -12.45
N ARG A 81 2.33 -0.90 -13.18
CA ARG A 81 2.16 0.44 -12.61
C ARG A 81 0.87 0.60 -11.82
N TYR A 82 -0.19 -0.02 -12.29
CA TYR A 82 -1.50 0.06 -11.67
C TYR A 82 -2.10 -1.31 -11.46
N LEU A 83 -2.69 -1.52 -10.29
CA LEU A 83 -3.50 -2.71 -10.05
C LEU A 83 -4.71 -2.75 -11.01
N PRO A 84 -5.11 -3.92 -11.52
CA PRO A 84 -6.42 -4.08 -12.15
C PRO A 84 -7.53 -3.57 -11.24
N GLU A 85 -8.53 -2.89 -11.78
CA GLU A 85 -9.50 -2.16 -10.97
C GLU A 85 -10.23 -3.04 -9.95
N ASN A 86 -10.66 -4.24 -10.32
CA ASN A 86 -11.31 -5.16 -9.39
C ASN A 86 -10.38 -5.58 -8.23
N VAL A 87 -9.08 -5.75 -8.49
CA VAL A 87 -8.07 -6.07 -7.46
C VAL A 87 -7.87 -4.86 -6.54
N ARG A 88 -7.73 -3.66 -7.12
CA ARG A 88 -7.59 -2.41 -6.37
C ARG A 88 -8.80 -2.18 -5.44
N LEU A 89 -10.02 -2.28 -5.96
CA LEU A 89 -11.24 -2.12 -5.17
C LEU A 89 -11.34 -3.14 -4.06
N LYS A 90 -10.97 -4.39 -4.32
CA LYS A 90 -10.97 -5.45 -3.31
C LYS A 90 -9.96 -5.17 -2.19
N LYS A 91 -8.73 -4.78 -2.53
CA LYS A 91 -7.73 -4.39 -1.53
C LYS A 91 -8.20 -3.18 -0.74
N LEU A 92 -8.76 -2.16 -1.40
CA LEU A 92 -9.31 -0.97 -0.72
C LEU A 92 -10.40 -1.36 0.27
N ALA A 93 -11.41 -2.12 -0.16
CA ALA A 93 -12.48 -2.59 0.72
C ALA A 93 -11.93 -3.34 1.94
N ALA A 94 -10.95 -4.21 1.74
CA ALA A 94 -10.34 -4.95 2.84
C ALA A 94 -9.62 -4.03 3.84
N HIS A 95 -8.85 -3.05 3.37
CA HIS A 95 -8.18 -2.09 4.25
C HIS A 95 -9.17 -1.17 4.98
N LEU A 96 -10.28 -0.77 4.36
CA LEU A 96 -11.35 -0.01 5.03
C LEU A 96 -11.99 -0.84 6.15
N ALA A 97 -12.33 -2.11 5.90
CA ALA A 97 -12.88 -3.01 6.90
C ALA A 97 -11.91 -3.25 8.08
N LEU A 98 -10.61 -3.40 7.78
CA LEU A 98 -9.57 -3.57 8.80
C LEU A 98 -9.32 -2.27 9.60
N CYS A 99 -9.45 -1.10 8.99
CA CYS A 99 -9.47 0.17 9.71
C CYS A 99 -10.64 0.26 10.68
N ALA A 100 -11.86 -0.10 10.24
CA ALA A 100 -13.03 -0.12 11.11
C ALA A 100 -12.83 -1.09 12.28
N GLN A 101 -12.36 -2.31 11.98
CA GLN A 101 -12.15 -3.34 13.01
C GLN A 101 -11.08 -2.94 14.03
N SER A 102 -9.91 -2.50 13.61
CA SER A 102 -8.80 -2.18 14.51
C SER A 102 -8.98 -0.84 15.22
N GLY A 103 -9.42 0.20 14.48
CA GLY A 103 -9.56 1.56 14.97
C GLY A 103 -10.89 1.84 15.63
N GLN A 104 -11.99 1.72 14.88
CA GLN A 104 -13.32 2.15 15.35
C GLN A 104 -13.98 1.15 16.30
N TYR A 105 -13.70 -0.14 16.13
CA TYR A 105 -14.29 -1.21 16.98
C TYR A 105 -13.36 -1.63 18.11
N ALA A 106 -12.17 -2.16 17.81
CA ALA A 106 -11.32 -2.81 18.84
C ALA A 106 -10.68 -1.81 19.78
N TYR A 107 -10.12 -0.70 19.26
CA TYR A 107 -9.41 0.29 20.06
C TYR A 107 -10.21 0.82 21.26
N PRO A 108 -11.44 1.38 21.12
CA PRO A 108 -12.20 1.91 22.25
C PRO A 108 -12.64 0.80 23.23
N ARG A 109 -12.92 -0.40 22.73
CA ARG A 109 -13.31 -1.53 23.59
C ARG A 109 -12.17 -1.98 24.49
N LEU A 110 -10.96 -2.09 23.95
CA LEU A 110 -9.77 -2.47 24.72
C LEU A 110 -9.44 -1.41 25.79
N LEU A 111 -9.59 -0.13 25.48
CA LEU A 111 -9.46 0.93 26.48
C LEU A 111 -10.50 0.80 27.60
N ALA A 112 -11.75 0.51 27.27
CA ALA A 112 -12.81 0.32 28.25
C ALA A 112 -12.57 -0.88 29.17
N HIS A 113 -11.84 -1.90 28.69
CA HIS A 113 -11.41 -3.07 29.48
C HIS A 113 -10.06 -2.87 30.20
N GLY A 114 -9.43 -1.70 30.13
CA GLY A 114 -8.14 -1.43 30.77
C GLY A 114 -6.93 -1.99 30.05
N GLU A 115 -7.11 -2.52 28.83
CA GLU A 115 -6.08 -3.18 28.02
C GLU A 115 -5.28 -2.15 27.18
N ALA A 116 -4.60 -1.23 27.85
CA ALA A 116 -3.94 -0.09 27.21
C ALA A 116 -2.88 -0.50 26.18
N THR A 117 -2.11 -1.56 26.44
CA THR A 117 -1.09 -2.04 25.49
C THR A 117 -1.72 -2.62 24.23
N ALA A 118 -2.76 -3.45 24.38
CA ALA A 118 -3.50 -4.02 23.26
C ALA A 118 -4.18 -2.92 22.43
N ALA A 119 -4.74 -1.89 23.07
CA ALA A 119 -5.30 -0.74 22.37
C ALA A 119 -4.26 -0.01 21.51
N ARG A 120 -3.03 0.19 22.00
CA ARG A 120 -1.93 0.80 21.22
C ARG A 120 -1.51 -0.07 20.04
N LEU A 121 -1.49 -1.41 20.19
CA LEU A 121 -1.22 -2.31 19.07
C LEU A 121 -2.33 -2.21 18.02
N CYS A 122 -3.60 -2.13 18.43
CA CYS A 122 -4.71 -1.89 17.50
C CYS A 122 -4.60 -0.53 16.78
N ALA A 123 -4.16 0.52 17.47
CA ALA A 123 -3.91 1.82 16.83
C ALA A 123 -2.78 1.76 15.80
N ALA A 124 -1.73 0.96 16.04
CA ALA A 124 -0.66 0.75 15.08
C ALA A 124 -1.15 -0.06 13.85
N GLU A 125 -1.97 -1.06 14.06
CA GLU A 125 -2.60 -1.83 12.99
C GLU A 125 -3.55 -0.96 12.16
N PHE A 126 -4.39 -0.16 12.82
CA PHE A 126 -5.21 0.87 12.15
C PHE A 126 -4.38 1.78 11.28
N ALA A 127 -3.28 2.33 11.79
CA ALA A 127 -2.40 3.23 11.02
C ALA A 127 -1.84 2.55 9.76
N ASN A 128 -1.43 1.27 9.85
CA ASN A 128 -0.96 0.50 8.70
C ASN A 128 -2.03 0.39 7.60
N HIS A 129 -3.27 0.07 8.00
CA HIS A 129 -4.37 -0.07 7.04
C HIS A 129 -4.84 1.27 6.49
N ALA A 130 -4.88 2.33 7.29
CA ALA A 130 -5.21 3.68 6.83
C ALA A 130 -4.19 4.18 5.79
N ILE A 131 -2.88 3.94 6.02
CA ILE A 131 -1.83 4.24 5.04
C ILE A 131 -2.10 3.51 3.72
N ALA A 132 -2.33 2.19 3.77
CA ALA A 132 -2.59 1.39 2.57
C ALA A 132 -3.85 1.87 1.82
N ALA A 133 -4.93 2.21 2.53
CA ALA A 133 -6.13 2.78 1.92
C ALA A 133 -5.84 4.10 1.19
N VAL A 134 -5.04 4.99 1.77
CA VAL A 134 -4.64 6.25 1.12
C VAL A 134 -3.80 5.99 -0.13
N PHE A 135 -2.87 5.04 -0.13
CA PHE A 135 -2.13 4.65 -1.34
C PHE A 135 -3.08 4.12 -2.43
N LEU A 136 -4.03 3.24 -2.09
CA LEU A 136 -5.00 2.68 -3.04
C LEU A 136 -5.96 3.73 -3.61
N LEU A 137 -6.36 4.74 -2.83
CA LEU A 137 -7.13 5.89 -3.31
C LEU A 137 -6.33 6.70 -4.35
N ASN A 138 -5.03 6.83 -4.16
CA ASN A 138 -4.12 7.47 -5.11
C ASN A 138 -3.69 6.56 -6.27
N ARG A 139 -4.23 5.35 -6.40
CA ARG A 139 -3.83 4.34 -7.41
C ARG A 139 -2.32 4.05 -7.37
N ALA A 140 -1.72 4.09 -6.20
CA ALA A 140 -0.30 3.88 -5.96
C ALA A 140 -0.07 2.62 -5.12
N HIS A 141 1.07 1.96 -5.30
CA HIS A 141 1.46 0.82 -4.50
C HIS A 141 2.01 1.25 -3.15
N THR A 142 1.59 0.57 -2.08
CA THR A 142 2.09 0.83 -0.73
C THR A 142 3.56 0.39 -0.64
N PRO A 143 4.50 1.27 -0.29
CA PRO A 143 5.92 0.92 -0.21
C PRO A 143 6.24 0.06 1.01
N TYR A 144 7.48 -0.45 1.06
CA TYR A 144 8.02 -1.13 2.23
C TYR A 144 7.91 -0.25 3.47
N TYR A 145 7.60 -0.84 4.63
CA TYR A 145 7.12 -0.13 5.84
C TYR A 145 7.94 1.11 6.24
N LYS A 146 9.28 1.06 6.13
CA LYS A 146 10.16 2.19 6.51
C LYS A 146 10.04 3.43 5.60
N TRP A 147 9.42 3.30 4.43
CA TRP A 147 9.24 4.39 3.47
C TRP A 147 7.80 4.89 3.38
N ARG A 148 6.84 4.19 4.02
CA ARG A 148 5.40 4.48 3.92
C ARG A 148 5.08 5.93 4.25
N MET A 149 5.48 6.41 5.43
CA MET A 149 5.17 7.77 5.88
C MET A 149 5.83 8.85 5.00
N ARG A 150 7.08 8.61 4.56
CA ARG A 150 7.78 9.55 3.68
C ARG A 150 7.09 9.71 2.33
N LEU A 151 6.73 8.60 1.68
CA LEU A 151 6.10 8.63 0.36
C LEU A 151 4.64 9.04 0.44
N MET A 152 3.93 8.67 1.51
CA MET A 152 2.55 9.08 1.74
C MET A 152 2.38 10.59 1.73
N ARG A 153 3.30 11.36 2.36
CA ARG A 153 3.22 12.83 2.42
C ARG A 153 3.22 13.50 1.05
N SER A 154 3.73 12.84 0.01
CA SER A 154 3.75 13.35 -1.37
C SER A 154 2.51 12.98 -2.18
N LEU A 155 1.62 12.14 -1.64
CA LEU A 155 0.39 11.75 -2.35
C LEU A 155 -0.61 12.91 -2.40
N PRO A 156 -1.24 13.16 -3.57
CA PRO A 156 -2.15 14.29 -3.74
C PRO A 156 -3.46 14.14 -2.95
N LEU A 157 -4.02 12.92 -2.85
CA LEU A 157 -5.26 12.66 -2.12
C LEU A 157 -4.95 12.26 -0.69
N LEU A 158 -5.33 13.05 0.28
CA LEU A 158 -5.22 12.81 1.73
C LEU A 158 -3.78 12.64 2.27
N GLY A 159 -2.77 12.49 1.42
CA GLY A 159 -1.43 12.06 1.80
C GLY A 159 -0.83 12.86 2.96
N LYS A 160 -0.74 14.17 2.83
CA LYS A 160 -0.19 15.05 3.87
C LYS A 160 -1.09 15.09 5.10
N ASN A 161 -2.39 15.30 4.92
CA ASN A 161 -3.36 15.45 6.02
C ASN A 161 -3.39 14.20 6.91
N VAL A 162 -3.56 13.02 6.32
CA VAL A 162 -3.62 11.77 7.08
C VAL A 162 -2.26 11.42 7.68
N ALA A 163 -1.13 11.73 7.00
CA ALA A 163 0.20 11.50 7.57
C ALA A 163 0.42 12.34 8.85
N GLU A 164 0.02 13.60 8.86
CA GLU A 164 0.12 14.47 10.05
C GLU A 164 -0.73 13.94 11.22
N LYS A 165 -1.92 13.41 10.94
CA LYS A 165 -2.77 12.78 11.96
C LYS A 165 -2.16 11.47 12.48
N ILE A 166 -1.59 10.63 11.61
CA ILE A 166 -0.91 9.39 12.00
C ILE A 166 0.33 9.70 12.85
N ASP A 167 1.15 10.71 12.51
CA ASP A 167 2.28 11.12 13.34
C ASP A 167 1.82 11.43 14.79
N ARG A 168 0.67 12.09 14.94
CA ARG A 168 0.09 12.43 16.23
C ARG A 168 -0.47 11.24 17.01
N LEU A 169 -0.87 10.14 16.35
CA LEU A 169 -1.33 8.92 17.03
C LEU A 169 -0.29 8.38 18.03
N PHE A 170 0.99 8.59 17.73
CA PHE A 170 2.10 8.03 18.51
C PHE A 170 2.77 9.06 19.43
N LEU A 171 2.22 10.27 19.55
CA LEU A 171 2.68 11.26 20.52
C LEU A 171 2.02 11.05 21.90
N PRO A 172 2.71 11.41 23.01
CA PRO A 172 2.21 11.15 24.35
C PRO A 172 0.87 11.83 24.68
N ASP A 173 0.62 13.00 24.10
CA ASP A 173 -0.54 13.87 24.32
C ASP A 173 -1.62 13.72 23.24
N GLY A 174 -1.44 12.77 22.32
CA GLY A 174 -2.40 12.49 21.24
C GLY A 174 -3.69 11.85 21.79
N ASN A 175 -4.84 12.47 21.51
CA ASN A 175 -6.12 11.79 21.69
C ASN A 175 -6.32 10.77 20.55
N ILE A 176 -5.83 9.54 20.76
CA ILE A 176 -5.80 8.50 19.73
C ILE A 176 -7.19 8.22 19.17
N GLY A 177 -8.22 8.08 20.02
CA GLY A 177 -9.59 7.81 19.58
C GLY A 177 -10.14 8.88 18.65
N THR A 178 -9.99 10.16 19.02
CA THR A 178 -10.43 11.27 18.16
C THR A 178 -9.66 11.33 16.84
N LEU A 179 -8.35 11.00 16.86
CA LEU A 179 -7.54 10.97 15.64
C LEU A 179 -7.95 9.82 14.71
N ILE A 180 -8.25 8.64 15.27
CA ILE A 180 -8.78 7.50 14.50
C ILE A 180 -10.06 7.91 13.78
N GLU A 181 -11.06 8.44 14.51
CA GLU A 181 -12.34 8.86 13.90
C GLU A 181 -12.13 9.96 12.86
N SER A 182 -11.25 10.92 13.12
CA SER A 182 -10.93 11.98 12.15
C SER A 182 -10.27 11.46 10.88
N ILE A 183 -9.42 10.42 10.96
CA ILE A 183 -8.82 9.77 9.79
C ILE A 183 -9.89 8.97 9.04
N CYS A 184 -10.76 8.27 9.77
CA CYS A 184 -11.87 7.52 9.16
C CYS A 184 -12.80 8.44 8.39
N ALA A 185 -13.20 9.57 8.96
CA ALA A 185 -14.05 10.58 8.30
C ALA A 185 -13.41 11.12 7.02
N ASP A 186 -12.10 11.43 7.04
CA ASP A 186 -11.40 11.89 5.82
C ASP A 186 -11.42 10.83 4.71
N ILE A 187 -11.13 9.57 5.06
CA ILE A 187 -11.09 8.46 4.09
C ILE A 187 -12.51 8.17 3.56
N ALA A 188 -13.52 8.17 4.43
CA ALA A 188 -14.92 7.99 4.07
C ALA A 188 -15.39 9.06 3.07
N ALA A 189 -15.12 10.33 3.39
CA ALA A 189 -15.46 11.47 2.52
C ALA A 189 -14.78 11.35 1.15
N GLU A 190 -13.51 10.91 1.10
CA GLU A 190 -12.79 10.72 -0.14
C GLU A 190 -13.38 9.56 -0.97
N CYS A 191 -13.75 8.43 -0.32
CA CYS A 191 -14.44 7.33 -1.01
C CYS A 191 -15.75 7.76 -1.64
N VAL A 192 -16.52 8.63 -0.97
CA VAL A 192 -17.77 9.19 -1.52
C VAL A 192 -17.48 10.16 -2.66
N ARG A 193 -16.50 11.05 -2.49
CA ARG A 193 -16.10 12.04 -3.51
C ARG A 193 -15.66 11.38 -4.82
N GLU A 194 -14.93 10.26 -4.72
CA GLU A 194 -14.47 9.46 -5.87
C GLU A 194 -15.56 8.54 -6.44
N GLY A 195 -16.78 8.54 -5.88
CA GLY A 195 -17.88 7.67 -6.31
C GLY A 195 -17.66 6.18 -6.01
N LEU A 196 -16.72 5.87 -5.10
CA LEU A 196 -16.40 4.50 -4.71
C LEU A 196 -17.37 3.97 -3.63
N SER A 197 -18.00 4.85 -2.87
CA SER A 197 -18.94 4.51 -1.83
C SER A 197 -20.16 5.43 -1.85
N SER A 198 -21.32 4.88 -1.50
CA SER A 198 -22.58 5.61 -1.29
C SER A 198 -23.00 5.67 0.18
N SER A 199 -22.17 5.17 1.12
CA SER A 199 -22.46 5.28 2.56
C SER A 199 -22.40 6.73 3.02
N ALA A 200 -23.29 7.08 3.95
CA ALA A 200 -23.43 8.44 4.48
C ALA A 200 -22.82 8.63 5.88
N ASP A 201 -22.31 7.57 6.49
CA ASP A 201 -21.68 7.60 7.83
C ASP A 201 -20.16 7.50 7.74
N ASP A 202 -19.48 7.72 8.89
CA ASP A 202 -18.02 7.65 8.98
C ASP A 202 -17.50 6.26 9.39
N TYR A 203 -18.38 5.24 9.51
CA TYR A 203 -17.99 3.89 9.87
C TYR A 203 -17.46 3.15 8.65
N LEU A 204 -16.15 2.93 8.60
CA LEU A 204 -15.45 2.47 7.39
C LEU A 204 -15.86 1.09 6.90
N GLU A 205 -16.43 0.21 7.74
CA GLU A 205 -16.94 -1.08 7.28
C GLU A 205 -18.12 -0.92 6.30
N ASN A 206 -19.00 0.08 6.51
CA ASN A 206 -20.09 0.38 5.59
C ASN A 206 -19.55 0.86 4.24
N HIS A 207 -18.49 1.67 4.24
CA HIS A 207 -17.78 2.06 3.03
C HIS A 207 -17.10 0.86 2.36
N ALA A 208 -16.50 -0.07 3.12
CA ALA A 208 -15.89 -1.29 2.58
C ALA A 208 -16.93 -2.15 1.83
N ILE A 209 -18.11 -2.33 2.42
CA ILE A 209 -19.23 -3.06 1.78
C ILE A 209 -19.66 -2.34 0.50
N SER A 210 -19.82 -1.02 0.56
CA SER A 210 -20.21 -0.21 -0.59
C SER A 210 -19.17 -0.30 -1.73
N VAL A 211 -17.88 -0.17 -1.44
CA VAL A 211 -16.78 -0.35 -2.42
C VAL A 211 -16.82 -1.75 -3.06
N THR A 212 -17.11 -2.80 -2.27
CA THR A 212 -17.22 -4.17 -2.78
C THR A 212 -18.31 -4.31 -3.84
N SER A 213 -19.39 -3.54 -3.77
CA SER A 213 -20.46 -3.56 -4.78
C SER A 213 -20.02 -3.07 -6.15
N GLY A 214 -18.97 -2.24 -6.22
CA GLY A 214 -18.34 -1.79 -7.47
C GLY A 214 -17.47 -2.84 -8.16
N ILE A 215 -17.17 -3.96 -7.52
CA ILE A 215 -16.37 -5.04 -8.09
C ILE A 215 -17.22 -5.82 -9.08
N THR A 216 -16.84 -5.81 -10.36
CA THR A 216 -17.58 -6.48 -11.45
C THR A 216 -17.25 -7.96 -11.55
N ASP A 217 -16.03 -8.37 -11.21
CA ASP A 217 -15.64 -9.78 -11.17
C ASP A 217 -16.29 -10.50 -9.97
N ARG A 218 -17.14 -11.48 -10.25
CA ARG A 218 -17.89 -12.23 -9.24
C ARG A 218 -16.99 -13.05 -8.31
N ARG A 219 -15.85 -13.58 -8.81
CA ARG A 219 -14.91 -14.37 -7.99
C ARG A 219 -14.20 -13.47 -7.00
N ILE A 220 -13.69 -12.33 -7.46
CA ILE A 220 -13.03 -11.34 -6.59
C ILE A 220 -14.03 -10.79 -5.56
N ARG A 221 -15.27 -10.47 -5.97
CA ARG A 221 -16.31 -9.96 -5.08
C ARG A 221 -16.70 -10.95 -4.00
N ALA A 222 -16.65 -12.25 -4.27
CA ALA A 222 -16.99 -13.31 -3.31
C ALA A 222 -15.89 -13.60 -2.29
N LEU A 223 -14.67 -13.06 -2.44
CA LEU A 223 -13.61 -13.22 -1.45
C LEU A 223 -14.01 -12.57 -0.12
N HIS A 224 -13.50 -13.13 1.00
CA HIS A 224 -13.75 -12.57 2.34
C HIS A 224 -13.46 -11.06 2.36
N LEU A 225 -14.31 -10.26 3.04
CA LEU A 225 -14.24 -8.80 3.00
C LEU A 225 -12.82 -8.27 3.29
N MET A 226 -12.16 -8.83 4.30
CA MET A 226 -10.82 -8.43 4.76
C MET A 226 -9.68 -9.10 3.98
N TYR A 227 -9.94 -9.78 2.86
CA TYR A 227 -8.90 -10.39 2.04
C TYR A 227 -8.27 -9.34 1.10
N PHE A 228 -6.96 -9.15 1.17
CA PHE A 228 -6.20 -8.21 0.32
C PHE A 228 -4.93 -8.82 -0.31
N GLY A 229 -4.72 -10.15 -0.17
CA GLY A 229 -3.60 -10.85 -0.78
C GLY A 229 -2.34 -10.86 0.09
N ALA A 230 -1.17 -11.01 -0.56
CA ALA A 230 0.13 -11.04 0.11
C ALA A 230 0.50 -9.68 0.73
N GLN A 231 1.23 -9.76 1.86
CA GLN A 231 1.76 -8.62 2.61
C GLN A 231 3.25 -8.41 2.35
#